data_56b39d3216dedc62412c5f0bad53a22f
#
_entry.id   56b39d3216dedc62412c5f0bad53a22f
#
_cell.length_a   1.000
_cell.length_b   1.000
_cell.length_c   1.000
_cell.angle_alpha   90.00
_cell.angle_beta   90.00
_cell.angle_gamma   90.00
#
_symmetry.space_group_name_H-M   'P 1'
#
loop_
_entity.id
_entity.type
_entity.pdbx_description
1 polymer ?
#
loop_
_entity_poly.entity_id
_entity_poly.type
_entity_poly.pdbx_seq_one_letter_code
_entity_poly.pdbx_strand_id
1 'polypeptide(L)'
;FILLADGEKEITADIANCLYAGIMTDTGSFKHSSTTAKVHRTVAKLIDHGANVNHVNRLIYDTNSINRLRFIGYALLEKLTVRTDLQIAYFVVSAAEYDRFELKSGDTEGLVNYALSINGILMAAIIIERSDEVKLSFRSIGNYSVNTFANDHFQGGGHKNAAGGVSYESLQDTVLKFETLIKNYTDNYLTD
;
A
#
# COMPACT_ATOMS: atom_id res chain seq x y z
N PHE A 1 -9.80 -17.79 13.07
CA PHE A 1 -10.83 -18.77 12.68
C PHE A 1 -10.66 -20.10 13.41
N ILE A 2 -9.48 -20.74 13.35
CA ILE A 2 -9.23 -22.03 14.01
C ILE A 2 -9.48 -21.93 15.52
N LEU A 3 -8.92 -20.92 16.19
CA LEU A 3 -9.11 -20.69 17.63
C LEU A 3 -10.58 -20.43 18.02
N LEU A 4 -11.38 -19.86 17.12
CA LEU A 4 -12.81 -19.63 17.33
C LEU A 4 -13.65 -20.88 17.05
N ALA A 5 -13.23 -21.68 16.07
CA ALA A 5 -13.95 -22.90 15.68
C ALA A 5 -13.70 -24.08 16.67
N ASP A 6 -12.52 -24.11 17.32
CA ASP A 6 -12.17 -25.12 18.31
C ASP A 6 -12.68 -24.77 19.75
N GLY A 7 -13.07 -23.51 19.97
CA GLY A 7 -13.74 -23.09 21.19
C GLY A 7 -15.26 -23.01 20.96
N GLU A 8 -16.08 -23.57 21.79
CA GLU A 8 -17.56 -23.65 21.75
C GLU A 8 -18.32 -22.32 21.44
N LYS A 9 -17.64 -21.35 20.83
CA LYS A 9 -18.22 -20.04 20.43
C LYS A 9 -18.71 -20.09 19.00
N GLU A 10 -19.98 -19.81 18.84
CA GLU A 10 -20.62 -19.67 17.53
C GLU A 10 -19.99 -18.51 16.73
N ILE A 11 -19.61 -18.76 15.48
CA ILE A 11 -19.15 -17.73 14.56
C ILE A 11 -20.39 -17.11 13.94
N THR A 12 -20.75 -15.93 14.43
CA THR A 12 -21.87 -15.15 13.86
C THR A 12 -21.49 -14.56 12.49
N ALA A 13 -22.48 -14.12 11.72
CA ALA A 13 -22.25 -13.46 10.44
C ALA A 13 -21.36 -12.19 10.56
N ASP A 14 -21.48 -11.43 11.65
CA ASP A 14 -20.65 -10.25 11.88
C ASP A 14 -19.17 -10.64 12.12
N ILE A 15 -18.92 -11.68 12.92
CA ILE A 15 -17.58 -12.22 13.12
C ILE A 15 -17.02 -12.73 11.78
N ALA A 16 -17.83 -13.45 11.00
CA ALA A 16 -17.44 -13.96 9.70
C ALA A 16 -17.10 -12.83 8.72
N ASN A 17 -17.87 -11.73 8.70
CA ASN A 17 -17.59 -10.53 7.90
C ASN A 17 -16.25 -9.88 8.29
N CYS A 18 -15.99 -9.70 9.58
CA CYS A 18 -14.73 -9.12 10.07
C CYS A 18 -13.52 -9.99 9.70
N LEU A 19 -13.61 -11.30 9.88
CA LEU A 19 -12.55 -12.24 9.53
C LEU A 19 -12.32 -12.30 8.02
N TYR A 20 -13.38 -12.27 7.23
CA TYR A 20 -13.30 -12.21 5.78
C TYR A 20 -12.61 -10.91 5.33
N ALA A 21 -13.01 -9.75 5.87
CA ALA A 21 -12.40 -8.46 5.56
C ALA A 21 -10.89 -8.47 5.85
N GLY A 22 -10.48 -8.98 7.01
CA GLY A 22 -9.07 -9.10 7.38
C GLY A 22 -8.29 -9.99 6.42
N ILE A 23 -8.79 -11.16 6.08
CA ILE A 23 -8.15 -12.08 5.12
C ILE A 23 -8.04 -11.42 3.74
N MET A 24 -9.12 -10.78 3.26
CA MET A 24 -9.16 -10.16 1.95
C MET A 24 -8.17 -9.00 1.84
N THR A 25 -8.10 -8.13 2.83
CA THR A 25 -7.17 -6.98 2.82
C THR A 25 -5.72 -7.41 2.96
N ASP A 26 -5.41 -8.35 3.86
CA ASP A 26 -4.05 -8.84 4.09
C ASP A 26 -3.48 -9.62 2.89
N THR A 27 -4.34 -10.30 2.15
CA THR A 27 -3.96 -11.02 0.93
C THR A 27 -4.01 -10.16 -0.34
N GLY A 28 -4.30 -8.86 -0.23
CA GLY A 28 -4.47 -7.96 -1.38
C GLY A 28 -5.54 -8.45 -2.34
N SER A 29 -6.70 -8.84 -1.83
CA SER A 29 -7.79 -9.48 -2.59
C SER A 29 -7.33 -10.77 -3.26
N PHE A 30 -6.63 -11.61 -2.50
CA PHE A 30 -6.15 -12.93 -2.92
C PHE A 30 -5.07 -12.90 -4.03
N LYS A 31 -4.35 -11.79 -4.17
CA LYS A 31 -3.27 -11.63 -5.17
C LYS A 31 -1.87 -11.93 -4.61
N HIS A 32 -1.68 -11.79 -3.29
CA HIS A 32 -0.37 -11.97 -2.68
C HIS A 32 -0.01 -13.47 -2.55
N SER A 33 1.28 -13.77 -2.43
CA SER A 33 1.80 -15.13 -2.26
C SER A 33 1.35 -15.81 -0.97
N SER A 34 0.86 -15.05 0.01
CA SER A 34 0.20 -15.57 1.22
C SER A 34 -1.14 -16.26 0.94
N THR A 35 -1.70 -16.12 -0.26
CA THR A 35 -2.94 -16.75 -0.69
C THR A 35 -2.72 -18.23 -0.98
N THR A 36 -3.04 -19.07 -0.02
CA THR A 36 -2.90 -20.52 -0.11
C THR A 36 -4.25 -21.21 -0.27
N ALA A 37 -4.25 -22.49 -0.63
CA ALA A 37 -5.47 -23.32 -0.62
C ALA A 37 -6.16 -23.34 0.75
N LYS A 38 -5.38 -23.21 1.87
CA LYS A 38 -5.95 -23.08 3.22
C LYS A 38 -6.73 -21.80 3.38
N VAL A 39 -6.22 -20.67 2.87
CA VAL A 39 -6.92 -19.36 2.86
C VAL A 39 -8.27 -19.49 2.16
N HIS A 40 -8.30 -20.03 0.95
CA HIS A 40 -9.56 -20.19 0.20
C HIS A 40 -10.56 -21.11 0.91
N ARG A 41 -10.09 -22.20 1.51
CA ARG A 41 -10.98 -23.09 2.31
C ARG A 41 -11.51 -22.38 3.57
N THR A 42 -10.69 -21.52 4.19
CA THR A 42 -11.14 -20.72 5.33
C THR A 42 -12.21 -19.71 4.89
N VAL A 43 -12.00 -19.03 3.78
CA VAL A 43 -12.98 -18.09 3.20
C VAL A 43 -14.30 -18.81 2.88
N ALA A 44 -14.27 -19.99 2.26
CA ALA A 44 -15.47 -20.78 2.00
C ALA A 44 -16.27 -21.02 3.29
N LYS A 45 -15.59 -21.47 4.37
CA LYS A 45 -16.26 -21.66 5.67
C LYS A 45 -16.82 -20.36 6.26
N LEU A 46 -16.15 -19.21 6.08
CA LEU A 46 -16.68 -17.93 6.53
C LEU A 46 -17.96 -17.56 5.77
N ILE A 47 -18.02 -17.85 4.49
CA ILE A 47 -19.23 -17.66 3.67
C ILE A 47 -20.37 -18.56 4.18
N ASP A 48 -20.07 -19.83 4.49
CA ASP A 48 -21.06 -20.76 5.07
C ASP A 48 -21.59 -20.26 6.43
N HIS A 49 -20.77 -19.48 7.20
CA HIS A 49 -21.16 -18.81 8.45
C HIS A 49 -21.81 -17.43 8.22
N GLY A 50 -22.17 -17.09 6.99
CA GLY A 50 -22.92 -15.88 6.67
C GLY A 50 -22.08 -14.65 6.34
N ALA A 51 -20.77 -14.80 6.02
CA ALA A 51 -20.00 -13.68 5.53
C ALA A 51 -20.57 -13.16 4.19
N ASN A 52 -20.95 -11.88 4.18
CA ASN A 52 -21.47 -11.24 2.99
C ASN A 52 -20.33 -10.61 2.18
N VAL A 53 -19.77 -11.40 1.27
CA VAL A 53 -18.64 -11.03 0.41
C VAL A 53 -18.88 -9.72 -0.34
N ASN A 54 -20.05 -9.57 -0.94
CA ASN A 54 -20.39 -8.37 -1.71
C ASN A 54 -20.43 -7.13 -0.82
N HIS A 55 -21.09 -7.22 0.33
CA HIS A 55 -21.18 -6.12 1.29
C HIS A 55 -19.79 -5.67 1.78
N VAL A 56 -18.95 -6.62 2.18
CA VAL A 56 -17.58 -6.32 2.66
C VAL A 56 -16.73 -5.69 1.55
N ASN A 57 -16.75 -6.24 0.33
CA ASN A 57 -16.03 -5.66 -0.80
C ASN A 57 -16.48 -4.22 -1.09
N ARG A 58 -17.79 -3.99 -1.12
CA ARG A 58 -18.36 -2.67 -1.35
C ARG A 58 -17.90 -1.66 -0.29
N LEU A 59 -17.91 -2.04 0.99
CA LEU A 59 -17.48 -1.15 2.08
C LEU A 59 -15.99 -0.78 1.99
N ILE A 60 -15.15 -1.68 1.49
CA ILE A 60 -13.70 -1.47 1.43
C ILE A 60 -13.28 -0.77 0.14
N TYR A 61 -13.86 -1.13 -1.01
CA TYR A 61 -13.37 -0.68 -2.31
C TYR A 61 -14.27 0.31 -3.03
N ASP A 62 -15.59 0.35 -2.74
CA ASP A 62 -16.56 1.11 -3.52
C ASP A 62 -17.13 2.31 -2.74
N THR A 63 -16.42 2.79 -1.71
CA THR A 63 -16.80 3.95 -0.90
C THR A 63 -15.91 5.17 -1.15
N ASN A 64 -15.32 5.28 -2.34
CA ASN A 64 -14.44 6.38 -2.66
C ASN A 64 -15.20 7.71 -2.75
N SER A 65 -14.63 8.77 -2.15
CA SER A 65 -15.11 10.12 -2.37
C SER A 65 -14.79 10.60 -3.80
N ILE A 66 -15.57 11.53 -4.32
CA ILE A 66 -15.27 12.14 -5.63
C ILE A 66 -13.92 12.87 -5.60
N ASN A 67 -13.55 13.47 -4.47
CA ASN A 67 -12.28 14.17 -4.29
C ASN A 67 -11.11 13.19 -4.38
N ARG A 68 -11.21 12.02 -3.74
CA ARG A 68 -10.22 10.95 -3.88
C ARG A 68 -10.05 10.51 -5.32
N LEU A 69 -11.13 10.25 -6.05
CA LEU A 69 -11.05 9.81 -7.46
C LEU A 69 -10.44 10.88 -8.36
N ARG A 70 -10.81 12.16 -8.16
CA ARG A 70 -10.20 13.30 -8.87
C ARG A 70 -8.72 13.42 -8.56
N PHE A 71 -8.34 13.25 -7.29
CA PHE A 71 -6.93 13.28 -6.90
C PHE A 71 -6.13 12.12 -7.51
N ILE A 72 -6.66 10.90 -7.51
CA ILE A 72 -6.00 9.75 -8.16
C ILE A 72 -5.77 10.04 -9.65
N GLY A 73 -6.77 10.55 -10.36
CA GLY A 73 -6.62 10.94 -11.77
C GLY A 73 -5.56 12.02 -11.98
N TYR A 74 -5.54 13.04 -11.14
CA TYR A 74 -4.52 14.09 -11.13
C TYR A 74 -3.12 13.53 -10.84
N ALA A 75 -3.00 12.71 -9.81
CA ALA A 75 -1.72 12.13 -9.41
C ALA A 75 -1.12 11.25 -10.50
N LEU A 76 -1.93 10.43 -11.16
CA LEU A 76 -1.49 9.56 -12.25
C LEU A 76 -1.05 10.37 -13.48
N LEU A 77 -1.72 11.47 -13.78
CA LEU A 77 -1.43 12.29 -14.96
C LEU A 77 -0.25 13.23 -14.73
N GLU A 78 -0.22 13.92 -13.57
CA GLU A 78 0.66 15.08 -13.35
C GLU A 78 1.79 14.80 -12.34
N LYS A 79 1.66 13.79 -11.48
CA LYS A 79 2.59 13.59 -10.36
C LYS A 79 3.39 12.30 -10.44
N LEU A 80 3.04 11.41 -11.34
CA LEU A 80 3.74 10.15 -11.52
C LEU A 80 5.07 10.36 -12.23
N THR A 81 6.15 10.05 -11.53
CA THR A 81 7.50 9.99 -12.11
C THR A 81 7.89 8.54 -12.31
N VAL A 82 8.33 8.19 -13.52
CA VAL A 82 8.78 6.84 -13.86
C VAL A 82 10.24 6.88 -14.29
N ARG A 83 11.07 6.11 -13.61
CA ARG A 83 12.50 5.92 -13.91
C ARG A 83 12.71 4.47 -14.33
N THR A 84 12.55 4.21 -15.60
CA THR A 84 12.69 2.87 -16.19
C THR A 84 14.11 2.35 -16.09
N ASP A 85 15.11 3.23 -16.14
CA ASP A 85 16.52 2.93 -15.94
C ASP A 85 16.83 2.38 -14.53
N LEU A 86 16.04 2.77 -13.53
CA LEU A 86 16.15 2.31 -12.13
C LEU A 86 15.03 1.31 -11.75
N GLN A 87 14.13 1.00 -12.67
CA GLN A 87 12.93 0.16 -12.42
C GLN A 87 12.08 0.65 -11.24
N ILE A 88 11.97 1.97 -11.06
CA ILE A 88 11.18 2.61 -10.01
C ILE A 88 10.15 3.59 -10.56
N ALA A 89 9.05 3.77 -9.81
CA ALA A 89 8.10 4.83 -10.07
C ALA A 89 7.61 5.44 -8.75
N TYR A 90 7.35 6.74 -8.73
CA TYR A 90 6.95 7.40 -7.50
C TYR A 90 6.06 8.62 -7.73
N PHE A 91 5.36 9.02 -6.67
CA PHE A 91 4.55 10.22 -6.60
C PHE A 91 5.14 11.18 -5.56
N VAL A 92 5.04 12.47 -5.85
CA VAL A 92 5.35 13.55 -4.89
C VAL A 92 4.12 14.42 -4.76
N VAL A 93 3.60 14.54 -3.55
CA VAL A 93 2.37 15.28 -3.21
C VAL A 93 2.69 16.34 -2.16
N SER A 94 2.48 17.60 -2.51
CA SER A 94 2.64 18.71 -1.57
C SER A 94 1.42 18.87 -0.66
N ALA A 95 1.60 19.56 0.48
CA ALA A 95 0.51 19.92 1.38
C ALA A 95 -0.57 20.76 0.65
N ALA A 96 -0.15 21.70 -0.20
CA ALA A 96 -1.07 22.50 -1.00
C ALA A 96 -1.95 21.66 -1.95
N GLU A 97 -1.40 20.60 -2.54
CA GLU A 97 -2.16 19.66 -3.36
C GLU A 97 -3.10 18.81 -2.52
N TYR A 98 -2.65 18.40 -1.34
CA TYR A 98 -3.48 17.65 -0.39
C TYR A 98 -4.72 18.47 0.00
N ASP A 99 -4.54 19.74 0.33
CA ASP A 99 -5.61 20.67 0.70
C ASP A 99 -6.51 21.01 -0.49
N ARG A 100 -5.93 21.25 -1.67
CA ARG A 100 -6.67 21.55 -2.92
C ARG A 100 -7.73 20.51 -3.25
N PHE A 101 -7.41 19.23 -2.99
CA PHE A 101 -8.33 18.12 -3.25
C PHE A 101 -9.16 17.75 -2.01
N GLU A 102 -9.04 18.50 -0.90
CA GLU A 102 -9.76 18.23 0.36
C GLU A 102 -9.59 16.78 0.81
N LEU A 103 -8.37 16.25 0.70
CA LEU A 103 -8.08 14.87 1.00
C LEU A 103 -8.18 14.58 2.50
N LYS A 104 -8.68 13.41 2.83
CA LYS A 104 -8.76 12.90 4.19
C LYS A 104 -7.70 11.82 4.42
N SER A 105 -7.50 11.48 5.69
CA SER A 105 -6.69 10.32 6.05
C SER A 105 -7.22 9.07 5.34
N GLY A 106 -6.34 8.33 4.68
CA GLY A 106 -6.70 7.16 3.87
C GLY A 106 -6.89 7.44 2.37
N ASP A 107 -7.16 8.67 1.95
CA ASP A 107 -7.44 8.96 0.52
C ASP A 107 -6.25 8.70 -0.43
N THR A 108 -5.04 8.69 0.09
CA THR A 108 -3.82 8.35 -0.67
C THR A 108 -3.46 6.86 -0.62
N GLU A 109 -4.18 6.07 0.19
CA GLU A 109 -3.93 4.64 0.28
C GLU A 109 -4.18 3.94 -1.05
N GLY A 110 -3.29 3.02 -1.39
CA GLY A 110 -3.35 2.28 -2.64
C GLY A 110 -2.77 3.02 -3.86
N LEU A 111 -2.53 4.34 -3.79
CA LEU A 111 -1.97 5.08 -4.93
C LEU A 111 -0.60 4.52 -5.36
N VAL A 112 0.25 4.16 -4.40
CA VAL A 112 1.55 3.55 -4.66
C VAL A 112 1.46 2.25 -5.47
N ASN A 113 0.35 1.52 -5.38
CA ASN A 113 0.17 0.27 -6.12
C ASN A 113 -0.07 0.51 -7.62
N TYR A 114 -0.63 1.67 -8.00
CA TYR A 114 -0.72 2.03 -9.42
C TYR A 114 0.67 2.19 -10.04
N ALA A 115 1.60 2.87 -9.34
CA ALA A 115 2.98 2.98 -9.80
C ALA A 115 3.67 1.60 -9.89
N LEU A 116 3.48 0.75 -8.87
CA LEU A 116 4.05 -0.60 -8.86
C LEU A 116 3.45 -1.53 -9.93
N SER A 117 2.25 -1.24 -10.43
CA SER A 117 1.60 -2.03 -11.48
C SER A 117 2.17 -1.80 -12.88
N ILE A 118 3.04 -0.80 -13.05
CA ILE A 118 3.68 -0.51 -14.34
C ILE A 118 4.67 -1.63 -14.66
N ASN A 119 4.59 -2.13 -15.89
CA ASN A 119 5.48 -3.21 -16.34
C ASN A 119 6.96 -2.79 -16.22
N GLY A 120 7.78 -3.65 -15.64
CA GLY A 120 9.21 -3.41 -15.43
C GLY A 120 9.54 -2.58 -14.19
N ILE A 121 8.56 -2.16 -13.38
CA ILE A 121 8.81 -1.46 -12.11
C ILE A 121 8.91 -2.48 -10.97
N LEU A 122 10.00 -2.42 -10.21
CA LEU A 122 10.26 -3.28 -9.05
C LEU A 122 9.99 -2.60 -7.72
N MET A 123 10.08 -1.26 -7.67
CA MET A 123 9.79 -0.48 -6.48
C MET A 123 8.94 0.72 -6.82
N ALA A 124 8.00 1.04 -5.94
CA ALA A 124 7.20 2.26 -6.01
C ALA A 124 7.21 3.00 -4.68
N ALA A 125 7.12 4.33 -4.73
CA ALA A 125 7.03 5.19 -3.57
C ALA A 125 5.93 6.24 -3.72
N ILE A 126 5.40 6.70 -2.59
CA ILE A 126 4.64 7.95 -2.50
C ILE A 126 5.23 8.79 -1.38
N ILE A 127 5.53 10.04 -1.68
CA ILE A 127 6.14 11.03 -0.80
C ILE A 127 5.11 12.15 -0.61
N ILE A 128 4.64 12.34 0.62
CA ILE A 128 3.52 13.24 0.92
C ILE A 128 3.94 14.22 2.01
N GLU A 129 3.93 15.50 1.68
CA GLU A 129 4.12 16.57 2.67
C GLU A 129 2.91 16.67 3.61
N ARG A 130 3.17 16.78 4.90
CA ARG A 130 2.21 17.06 5.96
C ARG A 130 2.65 18.32 6.71
N SER A 131 1.85 18.76 7.68
CA SER A 131 2.14 19.97 8.47
C SER A 131 3.52 19.94 9.13
N ASP A 132 3.94 18.79 9.66
CA ASP A 132 5.11 18.68 10.53
C ASP A 132 6.15 17.68 10.02
N GLU A 133 5.83 16.95 8.96
CA GLU A 133 6.66 15.86 8.46
C GLU A 133 6.35 15.54 6.99
N VAL A 134 7.28 14.87 6.33
CA VAL A 134 7.05 14.24 5.03
C VAL A 134 6.88 12.74 5.24
N LYS A 135 5.72 12.20 4.92
CA LYS A 135 5.44 10.76 4.97
C LYS A 135 5.84 10.08 3.68
N LEU A 136 6.51 8.94 3.83
CA LEU A 136 6.89 8.10 2.71
C LEU A 136 6.24 6.72 2.87
N SER A 137 5.72 6.19 1.77
CA SER A 137 5.25 4.82 1.72
C SER A 137 5.89 4.11 0.54
N PHE A 138 6.40 2.93 0.79
CA PHE A 138 7.17 2.14 -0.17
C PHE A 138 6.50 0.80 -0.42
N ARG A 139 6.52 0.37 -1.67
CA ARG A 139 6.12 -0.97 -2.08
C ARG A 139 7.15 -1.53 -3.06
N SER A 140 7.31 -2.85 -3.04
CA SER A 140 8.19 -3.52 -4.00
C SER A 140 7.69 -4.91 -4.34
N ILE A 141 8.34 -5.54 -5.30
CA ILE A 141 8.10 -6.92 -5.68
C ILE A 141 9.38 -7.75 -5.55
N GLY A 142 9.22 -9.06 -5.43
CA GLY A 142 10.34 -10.00 -5.40
C GLY A 142 11.29 -9.79 -4.23
N ASN A 143 12.57 -9.73 -4.52
CA ASN A 143 13.62 -9.65 -3.50
C ASN A 143 13.98 -8.23 -3.08
N TYR A 144 13.43 -7.21 -3.71
CA TYR A 144 13.70 -5.81 -3.39
C TYR A 144 13.14 -5.45 -2.00
N SER A 145 14.00 -5.19 -1.00
CA SER A 145 13.59 -4.93 0.38
C SER A 145 13.37 -3.45 0.64
N VAL A 146 12.13 -2.99 0.61
CA VAL A 146 11.81 -1.60 1.00
C VAL A 146 11.84 -1.38 2.51
N ASN A 147 11.76 -2.44 3.32
CA ASN A 147 11.91 -2.33 4.77
C ASN A 147 13.32 -1.87 5.16
N THR A 148 14.35 -2.49 4.59
CA THR A 148 15.75 -2.09 4.81
C THR A 148 15.97 -0.64 4.38
N PHE A 149 15.49 -0.26 3.18
CA PHE A 149 15.59 1.10 2.68
C PHE A 149 14.93 2.14 3.61
N ALA A 150 13.72 1.84 4.10
CA ALA A 150 13.00 2.73 5.01
C ALA A 150 13.70 2.88 6.38
N ASN A 151 14.19 1.78 6.95
CA ASN A 151 14.89 1.78 8.22
C ASN A 151 16.20 2.59 8.15
N ASP A 152 16.98 2.36 7.10
CA ASP A 152 18.34 2.93 6.99
C ASP A 152 18.31 4.42 6.68
N HIS A 153 17.24 4.92 6.04
CA HIS A 153 17.24 6.25 5.46
C HIS A 153 16.12 7.19 5.89
N PHE A 154 14.97 6.66 6.38
CA PHE A 154 13.74 7.46 6.58
C PHE A 154 13.03 7.22 7.90
N GLN A 155 13.74 6.86 8.96
CA GLN A 155 13.15 6.59 10.28
C GLN A 155 11.88 5.74 10.18
N GLY A 156 11.95 4.66 9.41
CA GLY A 156 10.80 3.89 9.03
C GLY A 156 10.96 2.41 9.30
N GLY A 157 10.08 1.62 8.69
CA GLY A 157 10.09 0.18 8.79
C GLY A 157 8.81 -0.44 8.24
N GLY A 158 8.71 -1.76 8.36
CA GLY A 158 7.56 -2.50 7.89
C GLY A 158 7.93 -3.92 7.48
N HIS A 159 7.25 -4.42 6.48
CA HIS A 159 7.54 -5.72 5.85
C HIS A 159 8.50 -5.56 4.67
N LYS A 160 9.14 -6.67 4.26
CA LYS A 160 10.08 -6.68 3.14
C LYS A 160 9.61 -5.86 1.93
N ASN A 161 8.38 -6.08 1.50
CA ASN A 161 7.81 -5.48 0.30
C ASN A 161 6.77 -4.36 0.56
N ALA A 162 6.60 -3.95 1.83
CA ALA A 162 5.67 -2.91 2.23
C ALA A 162 6.17 -2.19 3.48
N ALA A 163 6.71 -1.01 3.33
CA ALA A 163 7.28 -0.21 4.41
C ALA A 163 6.81 1.24 4.34
N GLY A 164 6.97 1.94 5.45
CA GLY A 164 6.77 3.38 5.52
C GLY A 164 7.96 4.06 6.18
N GLY A 165 8.06 5.36 6.03
CA GLY A 165 9.09 6.17 6.67
C GLY A 165 8.62 7.61 6.85
N VAL A 166 9.40 8.38 7.59
CA VAL A 166 9.17 9.79 7.86
C VAL A 166 10.47 10.57 7.64
N SER A 167 10.34 11.77 7.09
CA SER A 167 11.40 12.76 7.02
C SER A 167 10.90 14.06 7.65
N TYR A 168 11.76 14.73 8.40
CA TYR A 168 11.50 16.05 8.98
C TYR A 168 12.19 17.19 8.20
N GLU A 169 12.78 16.84 7.07
CA GLU A 169 13.32 17.78 6.10
C GLU A 169 12.19 18.37 5.24
N SER A 170 12.47 19.42 4.47
CA SER A 170 11.50 19.94 3.51
C SER A 170 11.10 18.87 2.48
N LEU A 171 9.92 19.04 1.84
CA LEU A 171 9.51 18.14 0.76
C LEU A 171 10.60 18.05 -0.32
N GLN A 172 11.17 19.19 -0.71
CA GLN A 172 12.19 19.25 -1.76
C GLN A 172 13.47 18.49 -1.36
N ASP A 173 13.95 18.70 -0.14
CA ASP A 173 15.16 18.02 0.37
C ASP A 173 14.91 16.51 0.53
N THR A 174 13.71 16.15 1.01
CA THR A 174 13.31 14.73 1.13
C THR A 174 13.27 14.03 -0.23
N VAL A 175 12.73 14.68 -1.26
CA VAL A 175 12.70 14.13 -2.63
C VAL A 175 14.13 13.99 -3.17
N LEU A 176 14.97 15.01 -3.04
CA LEU A 176 16.35 14.96 -3.49
C LEU A 176 17.13 13.83 -2.80
N LYS A 177 16.95 13.69 -1.48
CA LYS A 177 17.53 12.60 -0.69
C LYS A 177 17.04 11.23 -1.20
N PHE A 178 15.74 11.07 -1.41
CA PHE A 178 15.16 9.85 -1.96
C PHE A 178 15.77 9.50 -3.32
N GLU A 179 15.82 10.44 -4.25
CA GLU A 179 16.34 10.22 -5.60
C GLU A 179 17.83 9.86 -5.60
N THR A 180 18.61 10.47 -4.70
CA THR A 180 20.03 10.17 -4.55
C THR A 180 20.27 8.78 -3.98
N LEU A 181 19.54 8.44 -2.93
CA LEU A 181 19.68 7.15 -2.25
C LEU A 181 19.18 5.99 -3.10
N ILE A 182 18.06 6.18 -3.79
CA ILE A 182 17.43 5.09 -4.55
C ILE A 182 18.28 4.65 -5.74
N LYS A 183 19.01 5.55 -6.35
CA LYS A 183 19.96 5.24 -7.42
C LYS A 183 21.01 4.22 -6.94
N ASN A 184 21.66 4.52 -5.83
CA ASN A 184 22.69 3.64 -5.26
C ASN A 184 22.08 2.32 -4.72
N TYR A 185 20.87 2.37 -4.20
CA TYR A 185 20.19 1.19 -3.65
C TYR A 185 19.76 0.22 -4.74
N THR A 186 19.27 0.74 -5.85
CA THR A 186 18.81 -0.07 -6.99
C THR A 186 19.98 -0.81 -7.65
N ASP A 187 21.16 -0.20 -7.73
CA ASP A 187 22.35 -0.85 -8.30
C ASP A 187 22.70 -2.19 -7.63
N ASN A 188 22.32 -2.37 -6.36
CA ASN A 188 22.51 -3.63 -5.63
C ASN A 188 21.52 -4.75 -6.05
N TYR A 189 20.44 -4.42 -6.76
CA TYR A 189 19.39 -5.36 -7.17
C TYR A 189 19.27 -5.57 -8.68
N LEU A 190 19.95 -4.73 -9.48
CA LEU A 190 19.98 -4.84 -10.96
C LEU A 190 21.13 -5.70 -11.48
N THR A 191 22.00 -6.19 -10.59
CA THR A 191 23.22 -6.96 -10.96
C THR A 191 23.02 -8.48 -11.01
N ASP A 192 21.78 -8.95 -10.89
CA ASP A 192 21.40 -10.37 -11.05
C ASP A 192 20.57 -10.51 -12.36
#